data_87370bbd586267b8304d872c73a2a709
#
_entry.id   87370bbd586267b8304d872c73a2a709
#
_cell.length_a   1.000
_cell.length_b   1.000
_cell.length_c   1.000
_cell.angle_alpha   90.00
_cell.angle_beta   90.00
_cell.angle_gamma   90.00
#
_symmetry.space_group_name_H-M   'P 1'
#
loop_
_entity.id
_entity.type
_entity.pdbx_description
1 polymer ?
#
loop_
_entity_poly.entity_id
_entity_poly.type
_entity_poly.pdbx_seq_one_letter_code
_entity_poly.pdbx_strand_id
1 'polypeptide(L)'
;YFPEDISQGFMVQVLKFWTMEYHVDGFRINGFHLPVRMLLEEPVLKRSKLWLPYLPEEDLSCLEEDSFKHVAVDNGNFRNDIRRFLKGDEGLVNDFIRYQRRNPKEYAVMNAVCDYDGFSLMDLVSYDRKHNEANGENNSDGTDYNYSWNCGIEGTTRKKNVLSLRKKQIKNAIAFLMLSQGTPFLFSGDEFGNSRLGNNNAYCQDNEVFWLQWKDNTQMFQELLSFTQRMIALRKQNPIIHMKKELKVMDSLGCGYPDISYHGAEAWRPDLSFVSRLVNIFLCGRYANEGDPFLYLAYNMHWE
;
A
#
# COMPACT_ATOMS: atom_id res chain seq x y z
N TYR A 1 22.67 20.38 16.00
CA TYR A 1 23.20 19.04 15.64
C TYR A 1 23.67 18.38 16.93
N PHE A 2 22.98 17.35 17.38
CA PHE A 2 23.45 16.50 18.47
C PHE A 2 24.32 15.37 17.89
N PRO A 3 25.31 14.87 18.62
CA PRO A 3 25.99 13.63 18.26
C PRO A 3 24.99 12.50 18.00
N GLU A 4 25.28 11.63 17.06
CA GLU A 4 24.35 10.58 16.59
C GLU A 4 23.86 9.70 17.75
N ASP A 5 24.77 9.27 18.62
CA ASP A 5 24.45 8.44 19.79
C ASP A 5 23.46 9.10 20.77
N ILE A 6 23.57 10.43 20.97
CA ILE A 6 22.67 11.18 21.85
C ILE A 6 21.29 11.31 21.23
N SER A 7 21.22 11.58 19.92
CA SER A 7 19.94 11.70 19.22
C SER A 7 19.18 10.37 19.14
N GLN A 8 19.87 9.26 18.96
CA GLN A 8 19.32 7.91 18.96
C GLN A 8 18.75 7.52 20.31
N GLY A 9 19.52 7.74 21.40
CA GLY A 9 19.05 7.49 22.76
C GLY A 9 17.85 8.37 23.14
N PHE A 10 17.84 9.62 22.70
CA PHE A 10 16.70 10.52 22.92
C PHE A 10 15.43 10.04 22.21
N MET A 11 15.52 9.56 20.96
CA MET A 11 14.39 9.00 20.24
C MET A 11 13.75 7.84 21.03
N VAL A 12 14.53 6.90 21.52
CA VAL A 12 14.04 5.78 22.34
C VAL A 12 13.31 6.29 23.59
N GLN A 13 13.88 7.28 24.31
CA GLN A 13 13.24 7.86 25.49
C GLN A 13 11.89 8.55 25.16
N VAL A 14 11.81 9.26 24.04
CA VAL A 14 10.55 9.88 23.61
C VAL A 14 9.48 8.83 23.35
N LEU A 15 9.78 7.74 22.65
CA LEU A 15 8.81 6.67 22.38
C LEU A 15 8.39 5.97 23.68
N LYS A 16 9.33 5.71 24.59
CA LYS A 16 9.00 5.18 25.93
C LYS A 16 8.05 6.11 26.70
N PHE A 17 8.33 7.41 26.70
CA PHE A 17 7.49 8.40 27.36
C PHE A 17 6.06 8.34 26.83
N TRP A 18 5.86 8.38 25.51
CA TRP A 18 4.54 8.31 24.91
C TRP A 18 3.83 6.98 25.19
N THR A 19 4.58 5.87 25.23
CA THR A 19 4.01 4.55 25.56
C THR A 19 3.58 4.48 27.02
N MET A 20 4.40 4.97 27.95
CA MET A 20 4.17 4.81 29.39
C MET A 20 3.17 5.82 29.95
N GLU A 21 3.27 7.08 29.53
CA GLU A 21 2.44 8.18 30.06
C GLU A 21 1.11 8.33 29.30
N TYR A 22 1.12 8.10 27.99
CA TYR A 22 -0.06 8.31 27.14
C TYR A 22 -0.66 7.02 26.58
N HIS A 23 -0.06 5.87 26.89
CA HIS A 23 -0.54 4.54 26.47
C HIS A 23 -0.73 4.42 24.94
N VAL A 24 0.20 4.98 24.18
CA VAL A 24 0.19 4.91 22.71
C VAL A 24 0.48 3.47 22.26
N ASP A 25 -0.38 2.93 21.39
CA ASP A 25 -0.30 1.54 20.93
C ASP A 25 0.77 1.29 19.86
N GLY A 26 1.25 2.35 19.21
CA GLY A 26 2.28 2.21 18.18
C GLY A 26 2.73 3.52 17.56
N PHE A 27 3.78 3.43 16.78
CA PHE A 27 4.44 4.57 16.17
C PHE A 27 4.76 4.30 14.71
N ARG A 28 4.52 5.28 13.86
CA ARG A 28 5.15 5.35 12.54
C ARG A 28 6.39 6.23 12.68
N ILE A 29 7.55 5.67 12.37
CA ILE A 29 8.83 6.33 12.54
C ILE A 29 9.39 6.61 11.15
N ASN A 30 9.62 7.88 10.84
CA ASN A 30 10.23 8.33 9.60
C ASN A 30 11.59 8.95 9.89
N GLY A 31 12.55 8.72 9.03
CA GLY A 31 13.88 9.31 9.14
C GLY A 31 14.96 8.43 8.54
N PHE A 32 16.15 9.01 8.46
CA PHE A 32 17.39 8.32 8.09
C PHE A 32 18.18 8.03 9.37
N HIS A 33 18.99 6.97 9.38
CA HIS A 33 19.83 6.59 10.52
C HIS A 33 19.05 6.33 11.82
N LEU A 34 17.93 5.58 11.69
CA LEU A 34 17.15 5.18 12.85
C LEU A 34 17.92 4.18 13.72
N PRO A 35 17.81 4.26 15.06
CA PRO A 35 18.41 3.30 15.98
C PRO A 35 17.58 2.01 16.03
N VAL A 36 17.44 1.32 14.89
CA VAL A 36 16.50 0.20 14.73
C VAL A 36 16.74 -0.85 15.80
N ARG A 37 17.97 -1.28 16.00
CA ARG A 37 18.31 -2.29 17.01
C ARG A 37 17.90 -1.87 18.43
N MET A 38 18.18 -0.62 18.82
CA MET A 38 17.79 -0.11 20.13
C MET A 38 16.28 -0.08 20.32
N LEU A 39 15.53 0.23 19.26
CA LEU A 39 14.06 0.21 19.28
C LEU A 39 13.50 -1.20 19.42
N LEU A 40 14.11 -2.19 18.76
CA LEU A 40 13.67 -3.59 18.80
C LEU A 40 14.02 -4.27 20.14
N GLU A 41 15.14 -3.91 20.75
CA GLU A 41 15.61 -4.46 22.02
C GLU A 41 14.95 -3.79 23.25
N GLU A 42 14.29 -2.63 23.09
CA GLU A 42 13.66 -1.90 24.21
C GLU A 42 12.40 -2.64 24.74
N PRO A 43 12.44 -3.13 26.01
CA PRO A 43 11.34 -3.94 26.55
C PRO A 43 9.98 -3.25 26.55
N VAL A 44 9.95 -1.93 26.79
CA VAL A 44 8.70 -1.15 26.80
C VAL A 44 8.03 -1.14 25.43
N LEU A 45 8.81 -1.09 24.35
CA LEU A 45 8.32 -1.02 22.99
C LEU A 45 7.94 -2.38 22.38
N LYS A 46 8.32 -3.52 23.01
CA LYS A 46 7.98 -4.85 22.53
C LYS A 46 6.47 -5.12 22.36
N ARG A 47 5.63 -4.39 23.07
CA ARG A 47 4.17 -4.48 22.96
C ARG A 47 3.54 -3.41 22.08
N SER A 48 4.33 -2.42 21.63
CA SER A 48 3.89 -1.37 20.74
C SER A 48 4.10 -1.77 19.28
N LYS A 49 3.24 -1.29 18.38
CA LYS A 49 3.47 -1.45 16.93
C LYS A 49 4.47 -0.42 16.46
N LEU A 50 5.53 -0.87 15.79
CA LEU A 50 6.57 -0.02 15.20
C LEU A 50 6.52 -0.13 13.68
N TRP A 51 6.13 0.93 13.01
CA TRP A 51 6.19 1.01 11.55
C TRP A 51 7.44 1.77 11.13
N LEU A 52 8.39 1.05 10.55
CA LEU A 52 9.70 1.54 10.15
C LEU A 52 9.78 1.67 8.62
N PRO A 53 10.52 2.63 8.07
CA PRO A 53 10.73 2.75 6.63
C PRO A 53 11.62 1.63 6.08
N TYR A 54 12.48 1.08 6.90
CA TYR A 54 13.40 -0.03 6.56
C TYR A 54 13.76 -0.85 7.79
N LEU A 55 14.22 -2.07 7.55
CA LEU A 55 14.74 -2.98 8.57
C LEU A 55 16.07 -3.56 8.07
N PRO A 56 17.21 -3.27 8.72
CA PRO A 56 18.50 -3.86 8.38
C PRO A 56 18.49 -5.39 8.52
N GLU A 57 19.17 -6.10 7.62
CA GLU A 57 19.22 -7.58 7.66
C GLU A 57 19.86 -8.10 8.94
N GLU A 58 20.88 -7.42 9.46
CA GLU A 58 21.54 -7.73 10.73
C GLU A 58 20.62 -7.67 11.95
N ASP A 59 19.55 -6.86 11.88
CA ASP A 59 18.60 -6.69 12.98
C ASP A 59 17.42 -7.68 12.93
N LEU A 60 17.30 -8.48 11.86
CA LEU A 60 16.28 -9.52 11.77
C LEU A 60 16.37 -10.54 12.91
N SER A 61 17.57 -10.80 13.41
CA SER A 61 17.81 -11.70 14.55
C SER A 61 17.22 -11.20 15.87
N CYS A 62 16.92 -9.90 15.99
CA CYS A 62 16.25 -9.31 17.14
C CYS A 62 14.74 -9.56 17.16
N LEU A 63 14.16 -10.03 16.03
CA LEU A 63 12.74 -10.32 15.91
C LEU A 63 12.45 -11.77 16.28
N GLU A 64 11.46 -11.95 17.13
CA GLU A 64 10.93 -13.27 17.45
C GLU A 64 9.85 -13.65 16.42
N GLU A 65 9.74 -14.96 16.09
CA GLU A 65 8.59 -15.47 15.35
C GLU A 65 7.34 -15.38 16.22
N ASP A 66 6.71 -14.21 16.26
CA ASP A 66 5.46 -14.01 16.97
C ASP A 66 4.32 -13.73 16.02
N SER A 67 3.15 -14.25 16.36
CA SER A 67 1.89 -13.94 15.65
C SER A 67 1.50 -12.46 15.74
N PHE A 68 2.04 -11.75 16.71
CA PHE A 68 1.76 -10.33 16.93
C PHE A 68 2.45 -9.43 15.90
N LYS A 69 3.62 -9.81 15.38
CA LYS A 69 4.42 -9.01 14.43
C LYS A 69 4.42 -7.53 14.83
N HIS A 70 5.06 -7.19 15.94
CA HIS A 70 5.05 -5.82 16.46
C HIS A 70 5.76 -4.82 15.52
N VAL A 71 6.66 -5.31 14.65
CA VAL A 71 7.33 -4.50 13.64
C VAL A 71 6.62 -4.61 12.29
N ALA A 72 6.45 -3.48 11.63
CA ALA A 72 6.00 -3.37 10.26
C ALA A 72 7.00 -2.56 9.44
N VAL A 73 7.19 -2.92 8.18
CA VAL A 73 8.13 -2.26 7.26
C VAL A 73 7.44 -1.97 5.92
N ASP A 74 7.80 -0.87 5.29
CA ASP A 74 7.30 -0.57 3.95
C ASP A 74 7.65 -1.70 2.97
N ASN A 75 6.72 -2.05 2.09
CA ASN A 75 6.92 -3.12 1.11
C ASN A 75 7.80 -2.67 -0.07
N GLY A 76 8.99 -2.18 0.22
CA GLY A 76 9.94 -1.73 -0.78
C GLY A 76 9.31 -0.72 -1.76
N ASN A 77 9.42 -0.99 -3.06
CA ASN A 77 8.89 -0.13 -4.11
C ASN A 77 7.41 -0.37 -4.45
N PHE A 78 6.66 -1.12 -3.64
CA PHE A 78 5.26 -1.45 -3.89
C PHE A 78 4.46 -0.24 -4.43
N ARG A 79 4.54 0.90 -3.73
CA ARG A 79 3.80 2.12 -4.09
C ARG A 79 4.05 2.57 -5.54
N ASN A 80 5.31 2.66 -5.92
CA ASN A 80 5.69 3.19 -7.24
C ASN A 80 5.39 2.17 -8.35
N ASP A 81 5.72 0.91 -8.12
CA ASP A 81 5.56 -0.14 -9.13
C ASP A 81 4.09 -0.50 -9.35
N ILE A 82 3.25 -0.47 -8.30
CA ILE A 82 1.80 -0.64 -8.45
C ILE A 82 1.16 0.52 -9.22
N ARG A 83 1.59 1.77 -8.99
CA ARG A 83 1.12 2.93 -9.76
C ARG A 83 1.50 2.82 -11.23
N ARG A 84 2.73 2.40 -11.52
CA ARG A 84 3.22 2.17 -12.88
C ARG A 84 2.48 1.02 -13.55
N PHE A 85 2.26 -0.09 -12.86
CA PHE A 85 1.47 -1.22 -13.37
C PHE A 85 0.02 -0.83 -13.64
N LEU A 86 -0.60 -0.06 -12.75
CA LEU A 86 -1.96 0.49 -12.92
C LEU A 86 -2.08 1.34 -14.19
N LYS A 87 -1.04 2.07 -14.54
CA LYS A 87 -0.92 2.89 -15.75
C LYS A 87 -0.72 2.06 -17.02
N GLY A 88 -0.27 0.80 -16.88
CA GLY A 88 0.09 -0.09 -17.98
C GLY A 88 1.53 0.05 -18.47
N ASP A 89 2.45 0.52 -17.61
CA ASP A 89 3.87 0.51 -17.93
C ASP A 89 4.38 -0.94 -18.10
N GLU A 90 5.42 -1.12 -18.91
CA GLU A 90 6.04 -2.42 -19.18
C GLU A 90 6.99 -2.85 -18.05
N GLY A 91 7.32 -4.17 -18.04
CA GLY A 91 8.35 -4.73 -17.17
C GLY A 91 7.96 -4.91 -15.71
N LEU A 92 6.67 -4.82 -15.35
CA LEU A 92 6.22 -4.77 -13.96
C LEU A 92 5.54 -6.04 -13.46
N VAL A 93 5.25 -7.02 -14.30
CA VAL A 93 4.55 -8.26 -13.91
C VAL A 93 5.32 -9.01 -12.83
N ASN A 94 6.64 -9.14 -12.95
CA ASN A 94 7.46 -9.84 -11.95
C ASN A 94 7.46 -9.12 -10.59
N ASP A 95 7.59 -7.79 -10.59
CA ASP A 95 7.56 -6.99 -9.38
C ASP A 95 6.18 -7.04 -8.73
N PHE A 96 5.12 -6.95 -9.55
CA PHE A 96 3.74 -7.10 -9.09
C PHE A 96 3.53 -8.45 -8.38
N ILE A 97 3.94 -9.57 -8.99
CA ILE A 97 3.86 -10.92 -8.40
C ILE A 97 4.62 -10.98 -7.07
N ARG A 98 5.83 -10.44 -7.03
CA ARG A 98 6.65 -10.41 -5.82
C ARG A 98 5.97 -9.65 -4.68
N TYR A 99 5.46 -8.46 -4.95
CA TYR A 99 4.80 -7.64 -3.94
C TYR A 99 3.46 -8.21 -3.49
N GLN A 100 2.70 -8.82 -4.42
CA GLN A 100 1.43 -9.48 -4.09
C GLN A 100 1.60 -10.59 -3.05
N ARG A 101 2.73 -11.30 -3.10
CA ARG A 101 2.99 -12.46 -2.25
C ARG A 101 3.76 -12.12 -0.98
N ARG A 102 4.57 -11.05 -0.97
CA ARG A 102 5.50 -10.75 0.12
C ARG A 102 4.80 -10.64 1.48
N ASN A 103 5.18 -11.53 2.39
CA ASN A 103 4.67 -11.56 3.76
C ASN A 103 5.62 -12.33 4.68
N PRO A 104 6.78 -11.77 5.07
CA PRO A 104 7.73 -12.40 5.96
C PRO A 104 7.07 -12.85 7.26
N LYS A 105 7.61 -13.89 7.89
CA LYS A 105 7.05 -14.44 9.14
C LYS A 105 7.40 -13.59 10.37
N GLU A 106 8.54 -12.87 10.31
CA GLU A 106 9.12 -12.13 11.44
C GLU A 106 8.48 -10.74 11.61
N TYR A 107 8.07 -10.09 10.51
CA TYR A 107 7.53 -8.73 10.53
C TYR A 107 6.37 -8.57 9.53
N ALA A 108 5.58 -7.53 9.73
CA ALA A 108 4.54 -7.16 8.78
C ALA A 108 5.12 -6.30 7.65
N VAL A 109 4.56 -6.42 6.45
CA VAL A 109 4.84 -5.49 5.36
C VAL A 109 3.65 -4.56 5.15
N MET A 110 3.92 -3.26 4.97
CA MET A 110 2.91 -2.24 4.74
C MET A 110 2.83 -1.95 3.24
N ASN A 111 1.65 -2.17 2.69
CA ASN A 111 1.34 -1.87 1.28
C ASN A 111 0.58 -0.56 1.22
N ALA A 112 1.06 0.41 0.47
CA ALA A 112 0.40 1.69 0.25
C ALA A 112 0.38 2.03 -1.24
N VAL A 113 -0.75 2.49 -1.78
CA VAL A 113 -0.81 3.12 -3.11
C VAL A 113 -0.59 4.62 -2.98
N CYS A 114 -1.19 5.24 -1.98
CA CYS A 114 -1.01 6.66 -1.62
C CYS A 114 -0.61 6.79 -0.16
N ASP A 115 0.04 7.91 0.15
CA ASP A 115 0.53 8.22 1.49
C ASP A 115 0.52 9.75 1.70
N TYR A 116 1.04 10.22 2.84
CA TYR A 116 1.17 11.64 3.16
C TYR A 116 1.97 12.40 2.10
N ASP A 117 3.06 11.79 1.62
CA ASP A 117 3.90 12.33 0.57
C ASP A 117 3.40 11.83 -0.80
N GLY A 118 2.98 12.75 -1.64
CA GLY A 118 2.49 12.44 -2.97
C GLY A 118 0.99 12.70 -3.14
N PHE A 119 0.47 12.31 -4.29
CA PHE A 119 -0.93 12.48 -4.64
C PHE A 119 -1.86 11.59 -3.82
N SER A 120 -3.08 12.10 -3.54
CA SER A 120 -4.22 11.27 -3.18
C SER A 120 -4.58 10.34 -4.35
N LEU A 121 -5.39 9.32 -4.11
CA LEU A 121 -5.77 8.39 -5.17
C LEU A 121 -6.60 9.06 -6.29
N MET A 122 -7.41 10.06 -5.95
CA MET A 122 -8.11 10.87 -6.94
C MET A 122 -7.15 11.71 -7.76
N ASP A 123 -6.14 12.32 -7.13
CA ASP A 123 -5.17 13.15 -7.84
C ASP A 123 -4.23 12.31 -8.69
N LEU A 124 -3.91 11.09 -8.25
CA LEU A 124 -3.11 10.13 -9.02
C LEU A 124 -3.70 9.81 -10.40
N VAL A 125 -5.03 9.86 -10.53
CA VAL A 125 -5.74 9.60 -11.79
C VAL A 125 -6.26 10.89 -12.46
N SER A 126 -5.90 12.05 -11.93
CA SER A 126 -6.40 13.35 -12.39
C SER A 126 -5.31 14.34 -12.79
N TYR A 127 -4.08 14.13 -12.36
CA TYR A 127 -2.98 15.06 -12.57
C TYR A 127 -1.72 14.32 -13.04
N ASP A 128 -1.10 14.82 -14.09
CA ASP A 128 0.23 14.34 -14.52
C ASP A 128 1.35 15.10 -13.81
N ARG A 129 1.08 16.33 -13.35
CA ARG A 129 2.03 17.21 -12.67
C ARG A 129 1.50 17.66 -11.32
N LYS A 130 2.40 17.95 -10.40
CA LYS A 130 2.05 18.56 -9.12
C LYS A 130 1.62 20.01 -9.28
N HIS A 131 0.72 20.44 -8.41
CA HIS A 131 0.17 21.79 -8.33
C HIS A 131 0.29 22.29 -6.88
N ASN A 132 1.52 22.60 -6.45
CA ASN A 132 1.86 23.02 -5.09
C ASN A 132 2.01 24.55 -4.96
N GLU A 133 1.55 25.33 -5.94
CA GLU A 133 1.69 26.79 -5.96
C GLU A 133 1.15 27.45 -4.70
N ALA A 134 0.07 26.89 -4.13
CA ALA A 134 -0.54 27.38 -2.89
C ALA A 134 0.36 27.23 -1.65
N ASN A 135 1.41 26.40 -1.73
CA ASN A 135 2.36 26.22 -0.61
C ASN A 135 3.37 27.38 -0.49
N GLY A 136 3.46 28.28 -1.47
CA GLY A 136 4.38 29.41 -1.44
C GLY A 136 5.83 29.11 -1.80
N GLU A 137 6.12 27.87 -2.25
CA GLU A 137 7.45 27.36 -2.60
C GLU A 137 7.70 27.39 -4.13
N ASN A 138 6.93 28.16 -4.89
CA ASN A 138 6.99 28.21 -6.36
C ASN A 138 6.90 26.84 -7.04
N ASN A 139 6.08 25.92 -6.47
CA ASN A 139 5.91 24.55 -6.93
C ASN A 139 7.21 23.72 -6.94
N SER A 140 8.23 24.11 -6.14
CA SER A 140 9.50 23.40 -6.04
C SER A 140 9.48 22.26 -5.01
N ASP A 141 8.56 22.33 -4.05
CA ASP A 141 8.35 21.34 -2.99
C ASP A 141 7.60 20.10 -3.49
N GLY A 142 7.67 19.03 -2.70
CA GLY A 142 7.09 17.74 -3.07
C GLY A 142 7.83 17.01 -4.21
N THR A 143 7.43 15.79 -4.50
CA THR A 143 8.06 14.98 -5.53
C THR A 143 7.55 15.30 -6.94
N ASP A 144 8.44 15.26 -7.94
CA ASP A 144 8.07 15.29 -9.36
C ASP A 144 7.68 13.89 -9.90
N TYR A 145 8.03 12.82 -9.17
CA TYR A 145 7.85 11.43 -9.58
C TYR A 145 6.62 10.81 -8.91
N ASN A 146 5.42 11.18 -9.39
CA ASN A 146 4.17 10.68 -8.84
C ASN A 146 3.70 9.37 -9.49
N TYR A 147 4.23 9.03 -10.68
CA TYR A 147 3.77 7.90 -11.50
C TYR A 147 2.26 7.93 -11.75
N SER A 148 1.73 9.14 -11.92
CA SER A 148 0.31 9.41 -12.11
C SER A 148 -0.09 9.39 -13.59
N TRP A 149 -1.38 9.41 -13.85
CA TRP A 149 -1.96 9.54 -15.18
C TRP A 149 -3.29 10.30 -15.09
N ASN A 150 -3.39 11.45 -15.76
CA ASN A 150 -4.57 12.30 -15.72
C ASN A 150 -5.81 11.73 -16.45
N CYS A 151 -5.70 10.53 -17.02
CA CYS A 151 -6.76 9.89 -17.81
C CYS A 151 -7.23 10.74 -19.02
N GLY A 152 -6.30 11.54 -19.59
CA GLY A 152 -6.51 12.34 -20.79
C GLY A 152 -6.98 13.78 -20.55
N ILE A 153 -7.16 14.21 -19.30
CA ILE A 153 -7.47 15.61 -18.97
C ILE A 153 -6.82 15.96 -17.62
N GLU A 154 -6.00 16.99 -17.63
CA GLU A 154 -5.37 17.51 -16.42
C GLU A 154 -6.41 18.18 -15.51
N GLY A 155 -6.42 17.80 -14.23
CA GLY A 155 -7.28 18.41 -13.23
C GLY A 155 -8.77 18.01 -13.29
N THR A 156 -9.60 18.89 -12.80
CA THR A 156 -11.05 18.66 -12.70
C THR A 156 -11.71 18.63 -14.08
N THR A 157 -12.72 17.77 -14.26
CA THR A 157 -13.46 17.66 -15.53
C THR A 157 -14.90 17.23 -15.29
N ARG A 158 -15.77 17.57 -16.26
CA ARG A 158 -17.17 17.09 -16.33
C ARG A 158 -17.39 16.05 -17.44
N LYS A 159 -16.34 15.66 -18.16
CA LYS A 159 -16.47 14.68 -19.24
C LYS A 159 -16.72 13.28 -18.67
N LYS A 160 -17.88 12.71 -18.96
CA LYS A 160 -18.33 11.43 -18.38
C LYS A 160 -17.39 10.26 -18.66
N ASN A 161 -16.82 10.18 -19.87
CA ASN A 161 -15.89 9.13 -20.23
C ASN A 161 -14.60 9.19 -19.39
N VAL A 162 -14.03 10.38 -19.14
CA VAL A 162 -12.84 10.57 -18.30
C VAL A 162 -13.16 10.23 -16.85
N LEU A 163 -14.30 10.72 -16.32
CA LEU A 163 -14.72 10.39 -14.94
C LEU A 163 -14.96 8.89 -14.76
N SER A 164 -15.52 8.21 -15.76
CA SER A 164 -15.69 6.75 -15.72
C SER A 164 -14.36 6.02 -15.70
N LEU A 165 -13.38 6.48 -16.51
CA LEU A 165 -12.04 5.92 -16.53
C LEU A 165 -11.30 6.13 -15.20
N ARG A 166 -11.32 7.36 -14.66
CA ARG A 166 -10.76 7.68 -13.33
C ARG A 166 -11.34 6.78 -12.25
N LYS A 167 -12.67 6.65 -12.21
CA LYS A 167 -13.35 5.76 -11.28
C LYS A 167 -12.90 4.29 -11.42
N LYS A 168 -12.74 3.81 -12.65
CA LYS A 168 -12.20 2.46 -12.92
C LYS A 168 -10.80 2.30 -12.36
N GLN A 169 -9.90 3.26 -12.60
CA GLN A 169 -8.52 3.20 -12.13
C GLN A 169 -8.42 3.27 -10.60
N ILE A 170 -9.23 4.11 -9.94
CA ILE A 170 -9.31 4.16 -8.48
C ILE A 170 -9.75 2.79 -7.93
N LYS A 171 -10.79 2.17 -8.50
CA LYS A 171 -11.24 0.84 -8.10
C LYS A 171 -10.16 -0.23 -8.30
N ASN A 172 -9.41 -0.18 -9.40
CA ASN A 172 -8.30 -1.09 -9.65
C ASN A 172 -7.20 -0.92 -8.59
N ALA A 173 -6.82 0.32 -8.25
CA ALA A 173 -5.82 0.61 -7.22
C ALA A 173 -6.24 0.08 -5.83
N ILE A 174 -7.49 0.28 -5.44
CA ILE A 174 -8.06 -0.25 -4.19
C ILE A 174 -8.07 -1.79 -4.22
N ALA A 175 -8.41 -2.40 -5.37
CA ALA A 175 -8.37 -3.85 -5.53
C ALA A 175 -6.94 -4.39 -5.39
N PHE A 176 -5.94 -3.78 -6.03
CA PHE A 176 -4.53 -4.16 -5.86
C PHE A 176 -4.10 -4.12 -4.40
N LEU A 177 -4.45 -3.05 -3.70
CA LEU A 177 -4.12 -2.88 -2.28
C LEU A 177 -4.77 -3.96 -1.41
N MET A 178 -6.07 -4.19 -1.58
CA MET A 178 -6.85 -5.07 -0.72
C MET A 178 -6.62 -6.56 -1.00
N LEU A 179 -6.21 -6.92 -2.23
CA LEU A 179 -5.97 -8.31 -2.63
C LEU A 179 -4.50 -8.75 -2.50
N SER A 180 -3.59 -7.86 -2.11
CA SER A 180 -2.19 -8.20 -1.81
C SER A 180 -2.03 -8.82 -0.43
N GLN A 181 -1.06 -9.73 -0.26
CA GLN A 181 -0.63 -10.17 1.07
C GLN A 181 -0.09 -8.97 1.88
N GLY A 182 0.20 -9.18 3.16
CA GLY A 182 0.69 -8.10 4.04
C GLY A 182 -0.44 -7.20 4.56
N THR A 183 -0.11 -6.01 5.00
CA THR A 183 -1.04 -5.07 5.64
C THR A 183 -1.34 -3.90 4.71
N PRO A 184 -2.60 -3.69 4.29
CA PRO A 184 -2.96 -2.56 3.46
C PRO A 184 -3.00 -1.27 4.29
N PHE A 185 -2.35 -0.22 3.79
CA PHE A 185 -2.47 1.14 4.27
C PHE A 185 -3.37 1.92 3.31
N LEU A 186 -4.55 2.28 3.76
CA LEU A 186 -5.50 3.10 3.03
C LEU A 186 -5.35 4.55 3.51
N PHE A 187 -4.93 5.44 2.62
CA PHE A 187 -4.78 6.86 2.95
C PHE A 187 -6.17 7.50 3.10
N SER A 188 -6.37 8.27 4.16
CA SER A 188 -7.68 8.88 4.48
C SER A 188 -8.20 9.74 3.34
N GLY A 189 -9.42 9.45 2.90
CA GLY A 189 -10.08 10.11 1.78
C GLY A 189 -9.99 9.34 0.46
N ASP A 190 -9.04 8.42 0.30
CA ASP A 190 -8.92 7.60 -0.91
C ASP A 190 -10.15 6.68 -1.08
N GLU A 191 -10.77 6.25 0.01
CA GLU A 191 -11.95 5.39 0.03
C GLU A 191 -13.17 5.99 -0.64
N PHE A 192 -13.22 7.32 -0.77
CA PHE A 192 -14.32 8.03 -1.43
C PHE A 192 -13.87 9.01 -2.51
N GLY A 193 -12.56 9.05 -2.81
CA GLY A 193 -12.02 9.86 -3.90
C GLY A 193 -11.82 11.34 -3.55
N ASN A 194 -11.34 11.63 -2.32
CA ASN A 194 -10.96 12.98 -1.93
C ASN A 194 -9.77 13.48 -2.76
N SER A 195 -9.87 14.68 -3.29
CA SER A 195 -8.82 15.34 -4.07
C SER A 195 -8.16 16.44 -3.26
N ARG A 196 -6.86 16.62 -3.44
CA ARG A 196 -6.07 17.75 -2.97
C ARG A 196 -5.77 18.75 -4.09
N LEU A 197 -6.55 18.69 -5.18
CA LEU A 197 -6.45 19.56 -6.36
C LEU A 197 -5.05 19.53 -7.00
N GLY A 198 -4.39 18.37 -6.97
CA GLY A 198 -3.04 18.18 -7.51
C GLY A 198 -1.91 18.65 -6.59
N ASN A 199 -2.22 19.07 -5.36
CA ASN A 199 -1.19 19.33 -4.36
C ASN A 199 -0.70 18.02 -3.75
N ASN A 200 0.56 17.69 -4.00
CA ASN A 200 1.16 16.44 -3.51
C ASN A 200 2.01 16.61 -2.25
N ASN A 201 2.00 17.80 -1.64
CA ASN A 201 2.76 18.14 -0.43
C ASN A 201 1.97 19.13 0.45
N ALA A 202 0.73 18.83 0.75
CA ALA A 202 -0.22 19.74 1.39
C ALA A 202 0.01 19.98 2.90
N TYR A 203 1.24 19.82 3.41
CA TYR A 203 1.61 19.89 4.83
C TYR A 203 1.26 21.24 5.48
N CYS A 204 1.32 22.34 4.74
CA CYS A 204 1.07 23.70 5.22
C CYS A 204 -0.34 24.21 4.89
N GLN A 205 -1.22 23.36 4.35
CA GLN A 205 -2.57 23.73 3.93
C GLN A 205 -3.59 23.40 5.03
N ASP A 206 -3.99 24.40 5.83
CA ASP A 206 -5.09 24.25 6.77
C ASP A 206 -6.39 24.82 6.17
N ASN A 207 -6.82 24.24 5.05
CA ASN A 207 -7.98 24.65 4.28
C ASN A 207 -8.57 23.47 3.47
N GLU A 208 -9.51 23.76 2.58
CA GLU A 208 -10.22 22.79 1.74
C GLU A 208 -9.31 21.95 0.81
N VAL A 209 -8.08 22.36 0.54
CA VAL A 209 -7.10 21.56 -0.21
C VAL A 209 -6.67 20.33 0.58
N PHE A 210 -6.56 20.46 1.92
CA PHE A 210 -6.13 19.37 2.80
C PHE A 210 -7.29 18.69 3.51
N TRP A 211 -8.37 19.43 3.81
CA TRP A 211 -9.49 18.87 4.58
C TRP A 211 -10.23 17.78 3.82
N LEU A 212 -10.71 16.80 4.57
CA LEU A 212 -11.54 15.72 4.01
C LEU A 212 -12.96 16.21 3.77
N GLN A 213 -13.48 16.04 2.57
CA GLN A 213 -14.80 16.52 2.15
C GLN A 213 -15.90 15.52 2.50
N TRP A 214 -16.14 15.28 3.78
CA TRP A 214 -17.13 14.31 4.30
C TRP A 214 -18.58 14.57 3.87
N LYS A 215 -18.89 15.80 3.46
CA LYS A 215 -20.23 16.19 3.04
C LYS A 215 -20.49 16.00 1.55
N ASP A 216 -19.49 15.52 0.80
CA ASP A 216 -19.71 15.20 -0.60
C ASP A 216 -20.58 13.95 -0.73
N ASN A 217 -21.75 14.11 -1.35
CA ASN A 217 -22.70 13.04 -1.62
C ASN A 217 -22.84 12.76 -3.12
N THR A 218 -21.81 13.06 -3.91
CA THR A 218 -21.82 12.73 -5.33
C THR A 218 -21.99 11.24 -5.56
N GLN A 219 -22.54 10.86 -6.70
CA GLN A 219 -22.65 9.45 -7.08
C GLN A 219 -21.28 8.75 -7.06
N MET A 220 -20.22 9.45 -7.50
CA MET A 220 -18.86 8.92 -7.50
C MET A 220 -18.36 8.61 -6.10
N PHE A 221 -18.57 9.52 -5.15
CA PHE A 221 -18.26 9.33 -3.73
C PHE A 221 -18.91 8.04 -3.18
N GLN A 222 -20.23 7.91 -3.34
CA GLN A 222 -20.98 6.77 -2.83
C GLN A 222 -20.54 5.43 -3.47
N GLU A 223 -20.29 5.44 -4.78
CA GLU A 223 -19.83 4.25 -5.49
C GLU A 223 -18.41 3.80 -5.06
N LEU A 224 -17.48 4.74 -4.84
CA LEU A 224 -16.13 4.43 -4.38
C LEU A 224 -16.13 3.94 -2.95
N LEU A 225 -16.85 4.62 -2.05
CA LEU A 225 -16.99 4.21 -0.65
C LEU A 225 -17.59 2.80 -0.53
N SER A 226 -18.70 2.55 -1.23
CA SER A 226 -19.34 1.23 -1.26
C SER A 226 -18.41 0.14 -1.84
N PHE A 227 -17.62 0.48 -2.88
CA PHE A 227 -16.65 -0.45 -3.43
C PHE A 227 -15.55 -0.77 -2.43
N THR A 228 -14.98 0.24 -1.77
CA THR A 228 -13.93 0.09 -0.74
C THR A 228 -14.41 -0.80 0.41
N GLN A 229 -15.62 -0.53 0.91
CA GLN A 229 -16.23 -1.37 1.97
C GLN A 229 -16.37 -2.82 1.53
N ARG A 230 -16.79 -3.08 0.30
CA ARG A 230 -16.89 -4.45 -0.25
C ARG A 230 -15.52 -5.12 -0.36
N MET A 231 -14.49 -4.40 -0.80
CA MET A 231 -13.13 -4.94 -0.89
C MET A 231 -12.55 -5.29 0.49
N ILE A 232 -12.81 -4.46 1.50
CA ILE A 232 -12.44 -4.75 2.90
C ILE A 232 -13.18 -5.99 3.41
N ALA A 233 -14.48 -6.10 3.13
CA ALA A 233 -15.28 -7.26 3.51
C ALA A 233 -14.78 -8.54 2.82
N LEU A 234 -14.51 -8.48 1.52
CA LEU A 234 -13.95 -9.59 0.75
C LEU A 234 -12.62 -10.07 1.36
N ARG A 235 -11.71 -9.14 1.67
CA ARG A 235 -10.44 -9.47 2.32
C ARG A 235 -10.64 -10.16 3.67
N LYS A 236 -11.52 -9.64 4.52
CA LYS A 236 -11.82 -10.22 5.84
C LYS A 236 -12.46 -11.61 5.75
N GLN A 237 -13.31 -11.85 4.74
CA GLN A 237 -14.00 -13.13 4.53
C GLN A 237 -13.10 -14.22 3.93
N ASN A 238 -11.96 -13.83 3.34
CA ASN A 238 -11.06 -14.75 2.65
C ASN A 238 -9.66 -14.71 3.26
N PRO A 239 -9.38 -15.48 4.33
CA PRO A 239 -8.09 -15.43 5.04
C PRO A 239 -6.88 -15.73 4.15
N ILE A 240 -7.05 -16.47 3.06
CA ILE A 240 -5.97 -16.75 2.10
C ILE A 240 -5.34 -15.48 1.50
N ILE A 241 -6.04 -14.33 1.50
CA ILE A 241 -5.51 -13.05 1.03
C ILE A 241 -4.58 -12.38 2.06
N HIS A 242 -4.69 -12.75 3.35
CA HIS A 242 -3.95 -12.12 4.45
C HIS A 242 -3.33 -13.15 5.41
N MET A 243 -2.60 -14.09 4.84
CA MET A 243 -1.93 -15.15 5.60
C MET A 243 -0.90 -14.57 6.57
N LYS A 244 -0.57 -15.32 7.62
CA LYS A 244 0.46 -14.93 8.59
C LYS A 244 1.89 -15.08 8.06
N LYS A 245 2.07 -15.93 7.03
CA LYS A 245 3.36 -16.24 6.40
C LYS A 245 3.24 -16.16 4.89
N GLU A 246 4.36 -15.96 4.22
CA GLU A 246 4.42 -15.91 2.77
C GLU A 246 4.00 -17.24 2.13
N LEU A 247 3.20 -17.15 1.07
CA LEU A 247 2.78 -18.28 0.24
C LEU A 247 3.97 -18.80 -0.57
N LYS A 248 4.09 -20.12 -0.74
CA LYS A 248 5.32 -20.80 -1.21
C LYS A 248 5.28 -21.25 -2.67
N VAL A 249 4.13 -21.12 -3.35
CA VAL A 249 3.94 -21.64 -4.73
C VAL A 249 4.11 -23.16 -4.77
N MET A 250 3.64 -23.87 -3.72
CA MET A 250 3.79 -25.32 -3.61
C MET A 250 2.52 -25.95 -3.03
N ASP A 251 2.27 -27.20 -3.43
CA ASP A 251 1.26 -28.03 -2.79
C ASP A 251 1.83 -28.73 -1.54
N SER A 252 1.92 -28.00 -0.44
CA SER A 252 2.41 -28.54 0.83
C SER A 252 1.35 -29.31 1.61
N LEU A 253 0.08 -29.24 1.23
CA LEU A 253 -1.02 -29.99 1.82
C LEU A 253 -1.32 -31.30 1.08
N GLY A 254 -0.76 -31.52 -0.12
CA GLY A 254 -1.11 -32.66 -0.97
C GLY A 254 -2.57 -32.64 -1.45
N CYS A 255 -3.15 -31.44 -1.58
CA CYS A 255 -4.56 -31.26 -1.95
C CYS A 255 -4.80 -31.15 -3.47
N GLY A 256 -3.73 -31.29 -4.28
CA GLY A 256 -3.74 -31.20 -5.74
C GLY A 256 -3.58 -29.77 -6.28
N TYR A 257 -3.45 -28.77 -5.40
CA TYR A 257 -3.28 -27.36 -5.77
C TYR A 257 -2.22 -26.70 -4.89
N PRO A 258 -1.33 -25.85 -5.46
CA PRO A 258 -0.43 -25.01 -4.67
C PRO A 258 -1.24 -23.95 -3.91
N ASP A 259 -0.64 -23.41 -2.84
CA ASP A 259 -1.22 -22.31 -2.07
C ASP A 259 -1.51 -21.07 -2.93
N ILE A 260 -0.60 -20.74 -3.85
CA ILE A 260 -0.73 -19.71 -4.87
C ILE A 260 -0.14 -20.22 -6.18
N SER A 261 -0.71 -19.83 -7.32
CA SER A 261 -0.11 -20.03 -8.64
C SER A 261 -0.42 -18.89 -9.59
N TYR A 262 0.40 -18.80 -10.64
CA TYR A 262 0.35 -17.72 -11.62
C TYR A 262 0.01 -18.26 -13.00
N HIS A 263 -0.78 -17.50 -13.74
CA HIS A 263 -1.30 -17.89 -15.05
C HIS A 263 -1.25 -16.69 -16.00
N GLY A 264 -1.15 -16.97 -17.29
CA GLY A 264 -1.30 -16.00 -18.36
C GLY A 264 -2.64 -16.16 -19.08
N ALA A 265 -2.63 -16.05 -20.40
CA ALA A 265 -3.77 -16.42 -21.23
C ALA A 265 -4.08 -17.92 -21.13
N GLU A 266 -3.04 -18.74 -20.89
CA GLU A 266 -3.17 -20.17 -20.63
C GLU A 266 -2.91 -20.48 -19.15
N ALA A 267 -3.60 -21.49 -18.62
CA ALA A 267 -3.40 -21.97 -17.26
C ALA A 267 -1.96 -22.44 -17.05
N TRP A 268 -1.36 -22.09 -15.90
CA TRP A 268 0.00 -22.46 -15.49
C TRP A 268 1.14 -21.90 -16.36
N ARG A 269 0.82 -20.95 -17.26
CA ARG A 269 1.79 -20.31 -18.16
C ARG A 269 1.69 -18.79 -18.05
N PRO A 270 2.23 -18.18 -16.97
CA PRO A 270 2.29 -16.72 -16.89
C PRO A 270 3.25 -16.18 -17.95
N ASP A 271 2.85 -15.12 -18.62
CA ASP A 271 3.77 -14.37 -19.48
C ASP A 271 4.53 -13.35 -18.62
N LEU A 272 5.80 -13.63 -18.36
CA LEU A 272 6.71 -12.80 -17.57
C LEU A 272 7.60 -11.93 -18.45
N SER A 273 7.33 -11.85 -19.75
CA SER A 273 8.08 -10.99 -20.67
C SER A 273 7.94 -9.51 -20.30
N PHE A 274 8.91 -8.72 -20.74
CA PHE A 274 8.94 -7.28 -20.46
C PHE A 274 7.68 -6.55 -20.94
N VAL A 275 7.11 -6.95 -22.07
CA VAL A 275 5.93 -6.31 -22.69
C VAL A 275 4.61 -6.76 -22.08
N SER A 276 4.61 -7.80 -21.25
CA SER A 276 3.40 -8.32 -20.64
C SER A 276 2.82 -7.35 -19.61
N ARG A 277 1.48 -7.22 -19.63
CA ARG A 277 0.68 -6.44 -18.67
C ARG A 277 -0.47 -7.27 -18.11
N LEU A 278 -0.38 -8.60 -18.29
CA LEU A 278 -1.39 -9.56 -17.88
C LEU A 278 -0.79 -10.53 -16.86
N VAL A 279 -1.45 -10.71 -15.74
CA VAL A 279 -1.17 -11.81 -14.84
C VAL A 279 -2.46 -12.24 -14.13
N ASN A 280 -2.65 -13.52 -14.02
CA ASN A 280 -3.74 -14.09 -13.25
C ASN A 280 -3.15 -14.86 -12.06
N ILE A 281 -3.82 -14.76 -10.93
CA ILE A 281 -3.39 -15.37 -9.67
C ILE A 281 -4.50 -16.28 -9.18
N PHE A 282 -4.18 -17.52 -8.95
CA PHE A 282 -5.04 -18.46 -8.25
C PHE A 282 -4.58 -18.60 -6.80
N LEU A 283 -5.51 -18.54 -5.86
CA LEU A 283 -5.27 -18.72 -4.43
C LEU A 283 -6.13 -19.89 -3.93
N CYS A 284 -5.49 -20.89 -3.36
CA CYS A 284 -6.18 -22.06 -2.79
C CYS A 284 -6.59 -21.76 -1.34
N GLY A 285 -7.87 -21.51 -1.10
CA GLY A 285 -8.41 -21.18 0.22
C GLY A 285 -8.14 -22.24 1.29
N ARG A 286 -7.98 -23.52 0.90
CA ARG A 286 -7.68 -24.62 1.82
C ARG A 286 -6.44 -24.42 2.67
N TYR A 287 -5.50 -23.59 2.23
CA TYR A 287 -4.31 -23.24 3.02
C TYR A 287 -4.59 -22.29 4.16
N ALA A 288 -5.73 -21.61 4.14
CA ALA A 288 -6.20 -20.82 5.26
C ALA A 288 -7.12 -21.65 6.17
N ASN A 289 -8.20 -22.24 5.61
CA ASN A 289 -9.09 -23.16 6.30
C ASN A 289 -9.62 -24.20 5.31
N GLU A 290 -9.88 -25.44 5.76
CA GLU A 290 -10.23 -26.59 4.91
C GLU A 290 -11.43 -26.35 3.98
N GLY A 291 -12.41 -25.57 4.42
CA GLY A 291 -13.65 -25.28 3.66
C GLY A 291 -13.63 -23.96 2.87
N ASP A 292 -12.54 -23.21 2.91
CA ASP A 292 -12.49 -21.89 2.27
C ASP A 292 -12.49 -22.00 0.73
N PRO A 293 -13.15 -21.05 0.06
CA PRO A 293 -13.23 -21.03 -1.41
C PRO A 293 -11.88 -20.77 -2.07
N PHE A 294 -11.76 -21.22 -3.29
CA PHE A 294 -10.67 -20.81 -4.18
C PHE A 294 -10.96 -19.42 -4.74
N LEU A 295 -9.91 -18.62 -4.90
CA LEU A 295 -10.01 -17.30 -5.53
C LEU A 295 -9.18 -17.29 -6.82
N TYR A 296 -9.76 -16.71 -7.86
CA TYR A 296 -9.04 -16.44 -9.10
C TYR A 296 -9.10 -14.95 -9.41
N LEU A 297 -7.93 -14.32 -9.44
CA LEU A 297 -7.75 -12.89 -9.61
C LEU A 297 -7.15 -12.64 -10.99
N ALA A 298 -7.83 -11.90 -11.86
CA ALA A 298 -7.34 -11.57 -13.18
C ALA A 298 -6.96 -10.07 -13.26
N TYR A 299 -5.70 -9.81 -13.55
CA TYR A 299 -5.15 -8.46 -13.68
C TYR A 299 -4.73 -8.24 -15.13
N ASN A 300 -5.45 -7.40 -15.84
CA ASN A 300 -5.16 -7.01 -17.21
C ASN A 300 -5.04 -5.49 -17.32
N MET A 301 -3.80 -5.01 -17.51
CA MET A 301 -3.49 -3.59 -17.65
C MET A 301 -3.18 -3.20 -19.09
N HIS A 302 -3.53 -4.01 -20.07
CA HIS A 302 -3.50 -3.63 -21.48
C HIS A 302 -4.56 -2.55 -21.76
N TRP A 303 -4.26 -1.71 -22.72
CA TRP A 303 -5.13 -0.58 -23.12
C TRP A 303 -6.25 -0.97 -24.07
N GLU A 304 -6.10 -2.12 -24.75
CA GLU A 304 -7.02 -2.69 -25.75
C GLU A 304 -7.79 -3.88 -25.19
#